data_19b0782cf19a8788c55fae84e7655734
#
_entry.id   19b0782cf19a8788c55fae84e7655734
#
_cell.length_a   1.000
_cell.length_b   1.000
_cell.length_c   1.000
_cell.angle_alpha   90.00
_cell.angle_beta   90.00
_cell.angle_gamma   90.00
#
_symmetry.space_group_name_H-M   'P 1'
#
loop_
_entity.id
_entity.type
_entity.pdbx_description
1 polymer ?
#
loop_
_entity_poly.entity_id
_entity_poly.type
_entity_poly.pdbx_seq_one_letter_code
_entity_poly.pdbx_strand_id
1 'polypeptide(L)'
;MRILVDTTVWIDFFRGVESPKVATLEKAIQARDDLCCCGFVLTEVLQGIRDHKELVTTKRLFERLIYLDDDRSTFELGASIYRELRRKGCTIRNSIDCLIAATVVQHRVAFLENDRDFQFIDQHYPLNRI
;
A
#
# COMPACT_ATOMS: atom_id res chain seq x y z
N MET A 1 1.71 16.36 -1.32
CA MET A 1 2.44 15.15 -0.87
C MET A 1 1.85 13.94 -1.56
N ARG A 2 2.69 13.07 -2.09
CA ARG A 2 2.24 11.80 -2.68
C ARG A 2 2.18 10.73 -1.61
N ILE A 3 1.05 10.04 -1.54
CA ILE A 3 0.78 9.05 -0.50
C ILE A 3 0.30 7.75 -1.16
N LEU A 4 1.04 6.66 -0.97
CA LEU A 4 0.53 5.33 -1.30
C LEU A 4 -0.25 4.81 -0.09
N VAL A 5 -1.49 4.39 -0.32
CA VAL A 5 -2.36 3.85 0.72
C VAL A 5 -2.42 2.34 0.56
N ASP A 6 -2.10 1.62 1.64
CA ASP A 6 -2.12 0.17 1.62
C ASP A 6 -3.54 -0.40 1.61
N THR A 7 -3.65 -1.64 1.17
CA THR A 7 -4.90 -2.38 1.03
C THR A 7 -5.76 -2.35 2.29
N THR A 8 -5.16 -2.60 3.46
CA THR A 8 -5.89 -2.68 4.72
C THR A 8 -6.58 -1.36 5.07
N VAL A 9 -5.94 -0.24 4.80
CA VAL A 9 -6.52 1.09 5.07
C VAL A 9 -7.69 1.36 4.12
N TRP A 10 -7.55 1.02 2.82
CA TRP A 10 -8.65 1.15 1.87
C TRP A 10 -9.85 0.30 2.26
N ILE A 11 -9.62 -0.96 2.64
CA ILE A 11 -10.68 -1.89 3.04
C ILE A 11 -11.43 -1.33 4.27
N ASP A 12 -10.70 -0.87 5.27
CA ASP A 12 -11.31 -0.27 6.47
C ASP A 12 -12.12 0.98 6.12
N PHE A 13 -11.59 1.82 5.23
CA PHE A 13 -12.29 3.01 4.76
C PHE A 13 -13.62 2.64 4.08
N PHE A 14 -13.62 1.66 3.17
CA PHE A 14 -14.83 1.24 2.46
C PHE A 14 -15.84 0.56 3.37
N ARG A 15 -15.38 -0.08 4.45
CA ARG A 15 -16.25 -0.72 5.45
C ARG A 15 -16.78 0.24 6.50
N GLY A 16 -16.38 1.51 6.48
CA GLY A 16 -16.78 2.50 7.46
C GLY A 16 -16.15 2.30 8.83
N VAL A 17 -15.01 1.61 8.90
CA VAL A 17 -14.28 1.43 10.16
C VAL A 17 -13.67 2.76 10.58
N GLU A 18 -13.87 3.13 11.84
CA GLU A 18 -13.25 4.32 12.41
C GLU A 18 -11.91 3.93 13.04
N SER A 19 -10.82 4.53 12.55
CA SER A 19 -9.47 4.31 13.06
C SER A 19 -8.61 5.54 12.80
N PRO A 20 -7.47 5.67 13.51
CA PRO A 20 -6.52 6.76 13.24
C PRO A 20 -6.01 6.76 11.79
N LYS A 21 -5.77 5.59 11.21
CA LYS A 21 -5.29 5.49 9.83
C LYS A 21 -6.37 5.88 8.82
N VAL A 22 -7.62 5.49 9.03
CA VAL A 22 -8.74 5.93 8.20
C VAL A 22 -8.94 7.44 8.32
N ALA A 23 -8.83 7.99 9.53
CA ALA A 23 -8.92 9.44 9.73
C ALA A 23 -7.82 10.18 8.95
N THR A 24 -6.60 9.64 8.92
CA THR A 24 -5.51 10.19 8.13
C THR A 24 -5.84 10.16 6.63
N LEU A 25 -6.41 9.06 6.14
CA LEU A 25 -6.85 8.96 4.74
C LEU A 25 -7.94 9.99 4.42
N GLU A 26 -8.93 10.13 5.27
CA GLU A 26 -10.00 11.11 5.09
C GLU A 26 -9.47 12.54 5.01
N LYS A 27 -8.53 12.88 5.89
CA LYS A 27 -7.86 14.20 5.85
C LYS A 27 -7.11 14.42 4.56
N ALA A 28 -6.40 13.40 4.07
CA ALA A 28 -5.66 13.47 2.82
C ALA A 28 -6.61 13.68 1.63
N ILE A 29 -7.75 13.01 1.62
CA ILE A 29 -8.79 13.20 0.61
C ILE A 29 -9.31 14.64 0.65
N GLN A 30 -9.63 15.16 1.83
CA GLN A 30 -10.13 16.53 2.01
C GLN A 30 -9.10 17.58 1.60
N ALA A 31 -7.83 17.33 1.90
CA ALA A 31 -6.73 18.22 1.54
C ALA A 31 -6.35 18.11 0.04
N ARG A 32 -6.96 17.20 -0.69
CA ARG A 32 -6.64 16.90 -2.10
C ARG A 32 -5.18 16.54 -2.30
N ASP A 33 -4.62 15.80 -1.36
CA ASP A 33 -3.28 15.23 -1.51
C ASP A 33 -3.25 14.26 -2.68
N ASP A 34 -2.06 14.04 -3.24
CA ASP A 34 -1.86 13.14 -4.36
C ASP A 34 -1.86 11.69 -3.86
N LEU A 35 -3.03 11.07 -3.84
CA LEU A 35 -3.17 9.66 -3.48
C LEU A 35 -2.73 8.78 -4.63
N CYS A 36 -1.95 7.75 -4.30
CA CYS A 36 -1.35 6.84 -5.26
C CYS A 36 -1.88 5.42 -5.09
N CYS A 37 -1.81 4.66 -6.16
CA CYS A 37 -2.12 3.24 -6.18
C CYS A 37 -1.04 2.50 -6.97
N CYS A 38 -0.78 1.25 -6.62
CA CYS A 38 0.08 0.36 -7.39
C CYS A 38 -0.67 -0.93 -7.71
N GLY A 39 -0.13 -1.71 -8.64
CA GLY A 39 -0.80 -2.94 -9.11
C GLY A 39 -1.11 -3.92 -8.00
N PHE A 40 -0.22 -4.06 -7.02
CA PHE A 40 -0.42 -4.99 -5.90
C PHE A 40 -1.62 -4.58 -5.05
N VAL A 41 -1.71 -3.31 -4.68
CA VAL A 41 -2.84 -2.78 -3.89
C VAL A 41 -4.13 -2.87 -4.69
N LEU A 42 -4.10 -2.48 -5.97
CA LEU A 42 -5.26 -2.56 -6.84
C LEU A 42 -5.82 -3.98 -6.89
N THR A 43 -4.94 -4.97 -7.09
CA THR A 43 -5.35 -6.37 -7.13
C THR A 43 -5.98 -6.81 -5.82
N GLU A 44 -5.35 -6.52 -4.69
CA GLU A 44 -5.84 -6.96 -3.40
C GLU A 44 -7.18 -6.32 -3.03
N VAL A 45 -7.39 -5.07 -3.38
CA VAL A 45 -8.66 -4.39 -3.12
C VAL A 45 -9.77 -4.96 -4.01
N LEU A 46 -9.52 -5.06 -5.32
CA LEU A 46 -10.56 -5.48 -6.27
C LEU A 46 -10.95 -6.95 -6.10
N GLN A 47 -9.99 -7.83 -5.82
CA GLN A 47 -10.28 -9.26 -5.66
C GLN A 47 -11.21 -9.56 -4.48
N GLY A 48 -11.25 -8.69 -3.49
CA GLY A 48 -12.11 -8.86 -2.32
C GLY A 48 -13.54 -8.38 -2.51
N ILE A 49 -13.84 -7.70 -3.61
CA ILE A 49 -15.18 -7.15 -3.85
C ILE A 49 -16.05 -8.19 -4.55
N ARG A 50 -17.23 -8.49 -3.97
CA ARG A 50 -18.16 -9.47 -4.52
C ARG A 50 -19.28 -8.84 -5.33
N ASP A 51 -19.76 -7.66 -4.93
CA ASP A 51 -20.85 -6.98 -5.62
C ASP A 51 -20.34 -6.25 -6.86
N HIS A 52 -21.01 -6.45 -7.99
CA HIS A 52 -20.59 -5.88 -9.28
C HIS A 52 -20.66 -4.34 -9.29
N LYS A 53 -21.69 -3.76 -8.68
CA LYS A 53 -21.82 -2.30 -8.61
C LYS A 53 -20.69 -1.67 -7.80
N GLU A 54 -20.36 -2.29 -6.68
CA GLU A 54 -19.26 -1.87 -5.83
C GLU A 54 -17.92 -1.99 -6.56
N LEU A 55 -17.73 -3.06 -7.34
CA LEU A 55 -16.54 -3.23 -8.18
C LEU A 55 -16.37 -2.09 -9.17
N VAL A 56 -17.43 -1.75 -9.90
CA VAL A 56 -17.41 -0.66 -10.89
C VAL A 56 -17.09 0.68 -10.23
N THR A 57 -17.74 0.97 -9.09
CA THR A 57 -17.54 2.22 -8.35
C THR A 57 -16.10 2.33 -7.85
N THR A 58 -15.55 1.25 -7.30
CA THR A 58 -14.18 1.22 -6.78
C THR A 58 -13.16 1.38 -7.90
N LYS A 59 -13.36 0.73 -9.04
CA LYS A 59 -12.49 0.91 -10.21
C LYS A 59 -12.44 2.36 -10.65
N ARG A 60 -13.60 3.03 -10.73
CA ARG A 60 -13.66 4.45 -11.11
C ARG A 60 -12.93 5.34 -10.12
N LEU A 61 -13.07 5.07 -8.83
CA LEU A 61 -12.34 5.80 -7.80
C LEU A 61 -10.83 5.65 -8.00
N PHE A 62 -10.36 4.42 -8.22
CA PHE A 62 -8.93 4.13 -8.35
C PHE A 62 -8.34 4.66 -9.66
N GLU A 63 -9.12 4.81 -10.72
CA GLU A 63 -8.68 5.47 -11.95
C GLU A 63 -8.26 6.93 -11.74
N ARG A 64 -8.76 7.58 -10.69
CA ARG A 64 -8.39 8.95 -10.34
C ARG A 64 -7.11 9.06 -9.53
N LEU A 65 -6.61 7.95 -9.02
CA LEU A 65 -5.38 7.93 -8.25
C LEU A 65 -4.17 7.93 -9.18
N ILE A 66 -3.05 8.43 -8.67
CA ILE A 66 -1.77 8.36 -9.39
C ILE A 66 -1.33 6.90 -9.38
N TYR A 67 -1.16 6.31 -10.56
CA TYR A 67 -0.70 4.94 -10.67
C TYR A 67 0.83 4.88 -10.64
N LEU A 68 1.38 4.11 -9.70
CA LEU A 68 2.82 3.91 -9.58
C LEU A 68 3.20 2.63 -10.30
N ASP A 69 3.97 2.78 -11.39
CA ASP A 69 4.40 1.65 -12.20
C ASP A 69 5.53 0.87 -11.53
N ASP A 70 5.49 -0.45 -11.68
CA ASP A 70 6.51 -1.36 -11.21
C ASP A 70 7.20 -2.02 -12.39
N ASP A 71 8.51 -2.21 -12.28
CA ASP A 71 9.30 -2.86 -13.32
C ASP A 71 10.16 -3.96 -12.71
N ARG A 72 11.06 -4.54 -13.53
CA ARG A 72 11.94 -5.62 -13.08
C ARG A 72 12.71 -5.25 -11.81
N SER A 73 13.21 -4.02 -11.73
CA SER A 73 13.99 -3.57 -10.57
C SER A 73 13.16 -3.56 -9.29
N THR A 74 11.85 -3.29 -9.39
CA THR A 74 10.93 -3.36 -8.25
C THR A 74 10.84 -4.78 -7.70
N PHE A 75 10.69 -5.75 -8.60
CA PHE A 75 10.58 -7.16 -8.20
C PHE A 75 11.89 -7.68 -7.60
N GLU A 76 13.02 -7.29 -8.18
CA GLU A 76 14.34 -7.64 -7.63
C GLU A 76 14.54 -7.01 -6.24
N LEU A 77 14.15 -5.76 -6.06
CA LEU A 77 14.23 -5.10 -4.75
C LEU A 77 13.31 -5.78 -3.73
N GLY A 78 12.09 -6.14 -4.12
CA GLY A 78 11.18 -6.87 -3.24
C GLY A 78 11.76 -8.20 -2.76
N ALA A 79 12.37 -8.94 -3.66
CA ALA A 79 13.05 -10.19 -3.32
C ALA A 79 14.23 -9.95 -2.36
N SER A 80 14.99 -8.87 -2.58
CA SER A 80 16.12 -8.50 -1.71
C SER A 80 15.65 -8.14 -0.31
N ILE A 81 14.55 -7.39 -0.20
CA ILE A 81 13.95 -7.04 1.10
C ILE A 81 13.56 -8.32 1.84
N TYR A 82 12.87 -9.23 1.18
CA TYR A 82 12.43 -10.49 1.81
C TYR A 82 13.64 -11.30 2.30
N ARG A 83 14.65 -11.46 1.45
CA ARG A 83 15.86 -12.22 1.79
C ARG A 83 16.64 -11.61 2.95
N GLU A 84 16.81 -10.29 2.95
CA GLU A 84 17.55 -9.58 3.98
C GLU A 84 16.86 -9.70 5.34
N LEU A 85 15.54 -9.53 5.39
CA LEU A 85 14.77 -9.68 6.62
C LEU A 85 14.82 -11.13 7.14
N ARG A 86 14.68 -12.11 6.24
CA ARG A 86 14.78 -13.53 6.63
C ARG A 86 16.16 -13.85 7.21
N ARG A 87 17.21 -13.30 6.61
CA ARG A 87 18.58 -13.49 7.11
C ARG A 87 18.75 -12.92 8.52
N LYS A 88 18.04 -11.85 8.84
CA LYS A 88 18.03 -11.22 10.18
C LYS A 88 17.05 -11.87 11.15
N GLY A 89 16.45 -12.99 10.79
CA GLY A 89 15.52 -13.72 11.64
C GLY A 89 14.09 -13.24 11.59
N CYS A 90 13.76 -12.32 10.67
CA CYS A 90 12.41 -11.81 10.50
C CYS A 90 11.81 -12.36 9.21
N THR A 91 10.82 -13.25 9.32
CA THR A 91 10.11 -13.79 8.16
C THR A 91 8.83 -13.01 7.93
N ILE A 92 8.72 -12.37 6.76
CA ILE A 92 7.50 -11.68 6.35
C ILE A 92 6.51 -12.73 5.82
N ARG A 93 5.28 -12.68 6.30
CA ARG A 93 4.25 -13.68 5.98
C ARG A 93 3.85 -13.67 4.51
N ASN A 94 3.89 -12.49 3.87
CA ASN A 94 3.45 -12.31 2.50
C ASN A 94 4.51 -11.52 1.72
N SER A 95 5.05 -12.13 0.67
CA SER A 95 6.04 -11.45 -0.18
C SER A 95 5.48 -10.22 -0.89
N ILE A 96 4.15 -10.11 -1.05
CA ILE A 96 3.51 -8.92 -1.62
C ILE A 96 3.81 -7.69 -0.78
N ASP A 97 3.89 -7.81 0.53
CA ASP A 97 4.27 -6.68 1.40
C ASP A 97 5.67 -6.16 1.08
N CYS A 98 6.61 -7.05 0.76
CA CYS A 98 7.95 -6.66 0.33
C CYS A 98 7.92 -5.96 -1.04
N LEU A 99 7.03 -6.36 -1.93
CA LEU A 99 6.85 -5.72 -3.24
C LEU A 99 6.22 -4.33 -3.10
N ILE A 100 5.23 -4.19 -2.24
CA ILE A 100 4.64 -2.88 -1.93
C ILE A 100 5.70 -1.96 -1.32
N ALA A 101 6.48 -2.48 -0.37
CA ALA A 101 7.57 -1.72 0.23
C ALA A 101 8.61 -1.28 -0.82
N ALA A 102 8.94 -2.15 -1.77
CA ALA A 102 9.84 -1.81 -2.87
C ALA A 102 9.28 -0.66 -3.71
N THR A 103 7.99 -0.68 -4.01
CA THR A 103 7.31 0.39 -4.73
C THR A 103 7.41 1.72 -3.97
N VAL A 104 7.15 1.69 -2.67
CA VAL A 104 7.25 2.87 -1.80
C VAL A 104 8.66 3.47 -1.84
N VAL A 105 9.66 2.62 -1.68
CA VAL A 105 11.07 3.05 -1.68
C VAL A 105 11.48 3.66 -3.02
N GLN A 106 11.13 2.98 -4.11
CA GLN A 106 11.53 3.44 -5.45
C GLN A 106 10.84 4.73 -5.87
N HIS A 107 9.57 4.88 -5.56
CA HIS A 107 8.80 6.08 -5.93
C HIS A 107 8.93 7.20 -4.90
N ARG A 108 9.57 6.96 -3.77
CA ARG A 108 9.80 7.97 -2.71
C ARG A 108 8.52 8.66 -2.27
N VAL A 109 7.47 7.87 -2.08
CA VAL A 109 6.18 8.36 -1.61
C VAL A 109 6.04 8.17 -0.11
N ALA A 110 5.14 8.93 0.52
CA ALA A 110 4.70 8.66 1.88
C ALA A 110 3.85 7.39 1.86
N PHE A 111 3.83 6.64 2.94
CA PHE A 111 3.13 5.35 3.02
C PHE A 111 2.16 5.33 4.19
N LEU A 112 0.88 5.15 3.88
CA LEU A 112 -0.19 5.01 4.86
C LEU A 112 -0.58 3.54 4.95
N GLU A 113 -0.24 2.90 6.06
CA GLU A 113 -0.44 1.46 6.24
C GLU A 113 -0.86 1.14 7.68
N ASN A 114 -1.37 -0.05 7.88
CA ASN A 114 -1.84 -0.52 9.18
C ASN A 114 -1.49 -2.01 9.41
N ASP A 115 -0.35 -2.46 8.89
CA ASP A 115 0.10 -3.84 9.04
C ASP A 115 1.46 -3.87 9.74
N ARG A 116 1.56 -4.74 10.76
CA ARG A 116 2.77 -4.91 11.57
C ARG A 116 4.00 -5.32 10.74
N ASP A 117 3.81 -6.06 9.65
CA ASP A 117 4.93 -6.49 8.80
C ASP A 117 5.67 -5.29 8.20
N PHE A 118 4.96 -4.20 7.88
CA PHE A 118 5.62 -2.99 7.38
C PHE A 118 6.46 -2.29 8.45
N GLN A 119 6.14 -2.46 9.72
CA GLN A 119 6.97 -1.94 10.82
C GLN A 119 8.33 -2.63 10.84
N PHE A 120 8.35 -3.95 10.62
CA PHE A 120 9.60 -4.70 10.53
C PHE A 120 10.42 -4.29 9.31
N ILE A 121 9.75 -4.12 8.17
CA ILE A 121 10.42 -3.67 6.94
C ILE A 121 11.02 -2.29 7.14
N ASP A 122 10.27 -1.37 7.75
CA ASP A 122 10.69 0.02 7.99
C ASP A 122 11.98 0.12 8.81
N GLN A 123 12.22 -0.83 9.72
CA GLN A 123 13.45 -0.87 10.52
C GLN A 123 14.71 -1.03 9.68
N HIS A 124 14.60 -1.64 8.49
CA HIS A 124 15.72 -1.94 7.61
C HIS A 124 15.68 -1.16 6.30
N TYR A 125 14.48 -0.79 5.86
CA TYR A 125 14.24 -0.04 4.63
C TYR A 125 13.24 1.07 4.95
N PRO A 126 13.69 2.31 5.21
CA PRO A 126 12.80 3.39 5.63
C PRO A 126 11.66 3.63 4.63
N LEU A 127 10.42 3.58 5.12
CA LEU A 127 9.22 3.63 4.31
C LEU A 127 8.46 4.96 4.38
N ASN A 128 8.96 5.95 5.13
CA ASN A 128 8.27 7.23 5.32
C ASN A 128 6.78 7.02 5.70
N ARG A 129 6.56 6.22 6.73
CA ARG A 129 5.21 5.89 7.22
C ARG A 129 4.53 7.08 7.86
N ILE A 130 3.24 7.21 7.61
CA ILE A 130 2.40 8.27 8.19
C ILE A 130 1.18 7.71 8.92
#